data_aeaa227e5dbac58afb6cc0afad471b9a
#
_entry.id   aeaa227e5dbac58afb6cc0afad471b9a
#
_cell.length_a   1.000
_cell.length_b   1.000
_cell.length_c   1.000
_cell.angle_alpha   90.00
_cell.angle_beta   90.00
_cell.angle_gamma   90.00
#
_symmetry.space_group_name_H-M   'P 1'
#
loop_
_entity.id
_entity.type
_entity.pdbx_description
1 polymer ?
#
loop_
_entity_poly.entity_id
_entity_poly.type
_entity_poly.pdbx_seq_one_letter_code
_entity_poly.pdbx_strand_id
1 'polypeptide(L)'
;MSDTTPVVQGRGIVKRYGHVTAIDHADFELRHGEILAVIGDNGAGKSSIVKAICGAVIPDEGEILIEGKPVHFTSPIDARNMGIEIVYQQLAMSPALSIADNMFMGREIRKPGFMGKVLRQLDRPAMEKFARDKLSELGLMTVQSINQAVETLSGGQRQGVAVARAAAFASKFIIMDEPTAALGVKESRRVLELIKDVKARGIPIILISHNMPHVFEVADRIHIHRLGKRLCTVDPNKISMSDAVALMTGAKEPDGHEHAA
;
A
#
# COMPACT_ATOMS: atom_id res chain seq x y z
N MET A 1 12.51 -21.35 11.72
CA MET A 1 13.06 -21.20 10.36
C MET A 1 12.50 -19.89 9.82
N SER A 2 13.26 -18.85 9.67
CA SER A 2 12.80 -17.62 9.02
C SER A 2 12.52 -17.98 7.56
N ASP A 3 11.28 -17.82 7.15
CA ASP A 3 10.87 -18.02 5.76
C ASP A 3 11.59 -16.93 4.93
N THR A 4 12.61 -17.32 4.21
CA THR A 4 13.46 -16.40 3.42
C THR A 4 12.79 -15.97 2.12
N THR A 5 11.62 -16.56 1.80
CA THR A 5 10.88 -16.25 0.57
C THR A 5 10.17 -14.89 0.72
N PRO A 6 10.41 -13.92 -0.18
CA PRO A 6 9.70 -12.65 -0.14
C PRO A 6 8.19 -12.82 -0.32
N VAL A 7 7.40 -11.93 0.30
CA VAL A 7 5.95 -11.87 0.12
C VAL A 7 5.59 -11.52 -1.32
N VAL A 8 6.29 -10.54 -1.88
CA VAL A 8 6.20 -10.20 -3.31
C VAL A 8 7.59 -9.93 -3.86
N GLN A 9 7.84 -10.39 -5.06
CA GLN A 9 9.06 -10.13 -5.81
C GLN A 9 8.70 -9.80 -7.25
N GLY A 10 9.28 -8.74 -7.78
CA GLY A 10 9.31 -8.42 -9.20
C GLY A 10 10.70 -8.68 -9.74
N ARG A 11 10.83 -9.35 -10.86
CA ARG A 11 12.11 -9.66 -11.50
C ARG A 11 12.13 -9.13 -12.91
N GLY A 12 13.08 -8.25 -13.20
CA GLY A 12 13.29 -7.68 -14.53
C GLY A 12 12.04 -7.03 -15.12
N ILE A 13 11.23 -6.37 -14.28
CA ILE A 13 9.96 -5.76 -14.72
C ILE A 13 10.23 -4.64 -15.70
N VAL A 14 9.56 -4.70 -16.86
CA VAL A 14 9.59 -3.63 -17.87
C VAL A 14 8.17 -3.14 -18.14
N LYS A 15 8.02 -1.82 -18.21
CA LYS A 15 6.76 -1.20 -18.67
C LYS A 15 7.03 0.02 -19.54
N ARG A 16 6.46 -0.01 -20.73
CA ARG A 16 6.55 1.06 -21.72
C ARG A 16 5.17 1.70 -21.94
N TYR A 17 5.16 3.01 -22.08
CA TYR A 17 3.98 3.78 -22.48
C TYR A 17 4.35 4.56 -23.75
N GLY A 18 4.01 4.02 -24.91
CA GLY A 18 4.47 4.57 -26.18
C GLY A 18 6.00 4.56 -26.27
N HIS A 19 6.61 5.73 -26.37
CA HIS A 19 8.07 5.89 -26.44
C HIS A 19 8.76 6.05 -25.06
N VAL A 20 7.99 6.07 -23.98
CA VAL A 20 8.53 6.24 -22.62
C VAL A 20 8.62 4.90 -21.92
N THR A 21 9.83 4.51 -21.52
CA THR A 21 10.06 3.37 -20.62
C THR A 21 9.92 3.85 -19.18
N ALA A 22 8.80 3.51 -18.55
CA ALA A 22 8.50 3.94 -17.18
C ALA A 22 9.08 2.99 -16.13
N ILE A 23 9.29 1.72 -16.48
CA ILE A 23 10.01 0.72 -15.69
C ILE A 23 10.96 0.03 -16.65
N ASP A 24 12.24 -0.04 -16.29
CA ASP A 24 13.31 -0.57 -17.13
C ASP A 24 14.10 -1.64 -16.36
N HIS A 25 13.72 -2.91 -16.55
CA HIS A 25 14.32 -4.09 -15.91
C HIS A 25 14.45 -3.93 -14.38
N ALA A 26 13.41 -3.38 -13.74
CA ALA A 26 13.44 -3.14 -12.31
C ALA A 26 13.13 -4.41 -11.52
N ASP A 27 13.97 -4.67 -10.52
CA ASP A 27 13.72 -5.67 -9.51
C ASP A 27 13.03 -5.01 -8.30
N PHE A 28 12.21 -5.79 -7.63
CA PHE A 28 11.47 -5.36 -6.45
C PHE A 28 11.30 -6.53 -5.47
N GLU A 29 11.38 -6.26 -4.17
CA GLU A 29 11.24 -7.30 -3.15
C GLU A 29 10.65 -6.72 -1.87
N LEU A 30 9.56 -7.33 -1.37
CA LEU A 30 8.99 -7.08 -0.05
C LEU A 30 9.08 -8.35 0.80
N ARG A 31 9.61 -8.24 2.00
CA ARG A 31 9.75 -9.35 2.95
C ARG A 31 8.58 -9.41 3.94
N HIS A 32 8.43 -10.53 4.62
CA HIS A 32 7.43 -10.68 5.67
C HIS A 32 7.70 -9.72 6.84
N GLY A 33 6.62 -9.11 7.34
CA GLY A 33 6.68 -8.27 8.54
C GLY A 33 7.44 -6.95 8.41
N GLU A 34 7.79 -6.52 7.19
CA GLU A 34 8.51 -5.26 6.98
C GLU A 34 7.62 -4.14 6.41
N ILE A 35 8.05 -2.92 6.63
CA ILE A 35 7.65 -1.74 5.87
C ILE A 35 8.79 -1.42 4.90
N LEU A 36 8.57 -1.66 3.61
CA LEU A 36 9.46 -1.23 2.55
C LEU A 36 9.01 0.12 2.03
N ALA A 37 9.79 1.16 2.28
CA ALA A 37 9.54 2.46 1.66
C ALA A 37 10.10 2.48 0.24
N VAL A 38 9.33 3.01 -0.72
CA VAL A 38 9.76 3.25 -2.09
C VAL A 38 9.88 4.75 -2.30
N ILE A 39 11.12 5.22 -2.45
CA ILE A 39 11.43 6.63 -2.70
C ILE A 39 12.00 6.82 -4.10
N GLY A 40 11.93 8.03 -4.62
CA GLY A 40 12.44 8.39 -5.95
C GLY A 40 11.84 9.71 -6.40
N ASP A 41 12.45 10.34 -7.39
CA ASP A 41 11.96 11.59 -7.95
C ASP A 41 10.60 11.45 -8.66
N ASN A 42 9.97 12.58 -8.95
CA ASN A 42 8.77 12.59 -9.79
C ASN A 42 9.12 12.07 -11.19
N GLY A 43 8.30 11.12 -11.68
CA GLY A 43 8.57 10.45 -12.94
C GLY A 43 9.58 9.29 -12.85
N ALA A 44 10.16 8.99 -11.70
CA ALA A 44 11.12 7.89 -11.53
C ALA A 44 10.55 6.49 -11.84
N GLY A 45 9.21 6.33 -11.90
CA GLY A 45 8.57 5.02 -12.17
C GLY A 45 7.89 4.38 -10.95
N LYS A 46 7.95 4.98 -9.75
CA LYS A 46 7.36 4.44 -8.50
C LYS A 46 5.91 4.00 -8.64
N SER A 47 5.05 4.88 -9.15
CA SER A 47 3.63 4.55 -9.36
C SER A 47 3.42 3.49 -10.42
N SER A 48 4.32 3.37 -11.40
CA SER A 48 4.23 2.34 -12.44
C SER A 48 4.58 0.96 -11.90
N ILE A 49 5.63 0.84 -11.06
CA ILE A 49 5.98 -0.45 -10.43
C ILE A 49 4.88 -0.91 -9.47
N VAL A 50 4.30 0.02 -8.70
CA VAL A 50 3.17 -0.28 -7.83
C VAL A 50 1.95 -0.73 -8.62
N LYS A 51 1.61 -0.03 -9.72
CA LYS A 51 0.52 -0.42 -10.61
C LYS A 51 0.75 -1.80 -11.23
N ALA A 52 1.99 -2.17 -11.53
CA ALA A 52 2.33 -3.50 -12.01
C ALA A 52 2.10 -4.56 -10.92
N ILE A 53 2.60 -4.33 -9.70
CA ILE A 53 2.46 -5.26 -8.56
C ILE A 53 0.98 -5.49 -8.18
N CYS A 54 0.12 -4.48 -8.33
CA CYS A 54 -1.30 -4.58 -7.99
C CYS A 54 -2.20 -4.94 -9.19
N GLY A 55 -1.64 -5.28 -10.33
CA GLY A 55 -2.42 -5.66 -11.51
C GLY A 55 -3.18 -4.53 -12.20
N ALA A 56 -2.93 -3.27 -11.84
CA ALA A 56 -3.52 -2.10 -12.52
C ALA A 56 -2.85 -1.84 -13.88
N VAL A 57 -1.65 -2.38 -14.07
CA VAL A 57 -0.91 -2.34 -15.33
C VAL A 57 -0.24 -3.69 -15.51
N ILE A 58 -0.33 -4.25 -16.72
CA ILE A 58 0.35 -5.49 -17.06
C ILE A 58 1.78 -5.13 -17.51
N PRO A 59 2.84 -5.70 -16.90
CA PRO A 59 4.21 -5.54 -17.39
C PRO A 59 4.34 -6.05 -18.83
N ASP A 60 5.25 -5.41 -19.58
CA ASP A 60 5.56 -5.85 -20.94
C ASP A 60 6.59 -6.98 -20.92
N GLU A 61 7.48 -7.00 -19.90
CA GLU A 61 8.50 -8.03 -19.68
C GLU A 61 8.72 -8.24 -18.18
N GLY A 62 9.35 -9.35 -17.82
CA GLY A 62 9.61 -9.71 -16.42
C GLY A 62 8.50 -10.53 -15.79
N GLU A 63 8.66 -10.86 -14.53
CA GLU A 63 7.68 -11.67 -13.79
C GLU A 63 7.42 -11.10 -12.40
N ILE A 64 6.21 -11.30 -11.90
CA ILE A 64 5.82 -11.01 -10.52
C ILE A 64 5.58 -12.33 -9.82
N LEU A 65 6.19 -12.49 -8.63
CA LEU A 65 6.01 -13.66 -7.79
C LEU A 65 5.37 -13.24 -6.47
N ILE A 66 4.40 -14.00 -6.02
CA ILE A 66 3.82 -13.91 -4.67
C ILE A 66 4.18 -15.19 -3.92
N GLU A 67 4.90 -15.04 -2.81
CA GLU A 67 5.41 -16.17 -2.02
C GLU A 67 6.16 -17.18 -2.91
N GLY A 68 7.00 -16.68 -3.81
CA GLY A 68 7.81 -17.48 -4.74
C GLY A 68 7.05 -18.10 -5.90
N LYS A 69 5.75 -17.87 -6.04
CA LYS A 69 4.93 -18.40 -7.14
C LYS A 69 4.64 -17.32 -8.17
N PRO A 70 4.92 -17.55 -9.47
CA PRO A 70 4.58 -16.61 -10.52
C PRO A 70 3.09 -16.33 -10.57
N VAL A 71 2.72 -15.05 -10.71
CA VAL A 71 1.34 -14.61 -10.85
C VAL A 71 1.17 -13.73 -12.07
N HIS A 72 0.02 -13.87 -12.73
CA HIS A 72 -0.36 -13.02 -13.86
C HIS A 72 -1.67 -12.31 -13.51
N PHE A 73 -1.56 -11.04 -13.17
CA PHE A 73 -2.74 -10.20 -12.96
C PHE A 73 -3.25 -9.69 -14.30
N THR A 74 -4.55 -9.82 -14.51
CA THR A 74 -5.25 -9.23 -15.67
C THR A 74 -6.03 -7.97 -15.26
N SER A 75 -6.23 -7.80 -13.96
CA SER A 75 -6.97 -6.68 -13.38
C SER A 75 -6.58 -6.45 -11.91
N PRO A 76 -6.85 -5.25 -11.34
CA PRO A 76 -6.68 -5.01 -9.91
C PRO A 76 -7.54 -5.91 -9.02
N ILE A 77 -8.63 -6.45 -9.56
CA ILE A 77 -9.51 -7.39 -8.84
C ILE A 77 -8.77 -8.70 -8.55
N ASP A 78 -7.90 -9.15 -9.44
CA ASP A 78 -7.13 -10.37 -9.25
C ASP A 78 -6.16 -10.23 -8.06
N ALA A 79 -5.43 -9.11 -7.99
CA ALA A 79 -4.54 -8.80 -6.87
C ALA A 79 -5.33 -8.69 -5.56
N ARG A 80 -6.48 -8.01 -5.59
CA ARG A 80 -7.36 -7.87 -4.43
C ARG A 80 -7.91 -9.23 -3.95
N ASN A 81 -8.28 -10.13 -4.85
CA ASN A 81 -8.74 -11.48 -4.52
C ASN A 81 -7.62 -12.33 -3.92
N MET A 82 -6.36 -12.03 -4.21
CA MET A 82 -5.19 -12.64 -3.57
C MET A 82 -4.86 -12.03 -2.21
N GLY A 83 -5.57 -10.99 -1.76
CA GLY A 83 -5.36 -10.34 -0.47
C GLY A 83 -4.35 -9.20 -0.50
N ILE A 84 -4.13 -8.59 -1.66
CA ILE A 84 -3.33 -7.37 -1.83
C ILE A 84 -4.28 -6.18 -1.79
N GLU A 85 -4.07 -5.27 -0.85
CA GLU A 85 -4.89 -4.07 -0.69
C GLU A 85 -4.09 -2.81 -0.99
N ILE A 86 -4.80 -1.75 -1.43
CA ILE A 86 -4.16 -0.48 -1.79
C ILE A 86 -4.89 0.67 -1.12
N VAL A 87 -4.11 1.56 -0.52
CA VAL A 87 -4.53 2.88 -0.09
C VAL A 87 -3.94 3.88 -1.08
N TYR A 88 -4.79 4.45 -1.93
CA TYR A 88 -4.38 5.43 -2.94
C TYR A 88 -4.24 6.82 -2.33
N GLN A 89 -3.39 7.65 -2.92
CA GLN A 89 -3.23 9.06 -2.56
C GLN A 89 -4.58 9.82 -2.63
N GLN A 90 -5.35 9.62 -3.70
CA GLN A 90 -6.75 10.02 -3.75
C GLN A 90 -7.58 8.86 -3.22
N LEU A 91 -8.06 9.02 -1.98
CA LEU A 91 -8.82 7.96 -1.31
C LEU A 91 -9.99 7.52 -2.18
N ALA A 92 -9.97 6.25 -2.59
CA ALA A 92 -11.05 5.64 -3.38
C ALA A 92 -12.26 5.37 -2.46
N MET A 93 -12.90 6.44 -1.99
CA MET A 93 -14.08 6.44 -1.14
C MET A 93 -15.20 7.30 -1.75
N SER A 94 -16.43 6.87 -1.60
CA SER A 94 -17.61 7.66 -1.95
C SER A 94 -17.96 8.60 -0.79
N PRO A 95 -17.88 9.93 -0.98
CA PRO A 95 -18.13 10.89 0.09
C PRO A 95 -19.52 10.75 0.76
N ALA A 96 -20.54 10.52 -0.05
CA ALA A 96 -21.93 10.44 0.41
C ALA A 96 -22.30 9.11 1.11
N LEU A 97 -21.48 8.07 0.97
CA LEU A 97 -21.75 6.79 1.60
C LEU A 97 -21.22 6.76 3.04
N SER A 98 -21.82 5.90 3.85
CA SER A 98 -21.39 5.66 5.22
C SER A 98 -19.97 5.07 5.27
N ILE A 99 -19.34 5.13 6.45
CA ILE A 99 -18.04 4.46 6.68
C ILE A 99 -18.18 2.96 6.44
N ALA A 100 -19.24 2.32 6.96
CA ALA A 100 -19.48 0.91 6.76
C ALA A 100 -19.64 0.54 5.28
N ASP A 101 -20.43 1.30 4.50
CA ASP A 101 -20.59 1.06 3.08
C ASP A 101 -19.27 1.25 2.31
N ASN A 102 -18.47 2.27 2.67
CA ASN A 102 -17.14 2.49 2.08
C ASN A 102 -16.16 1.36 2.38
N MET A 103 -16.19 0.79 3.58
CA MET A 103 -15.32 -0.34 3.92
C MET A 103 -15.65 -1.58 3.07
N PHE A 104 -16.91 -1.79 2.75
CA PHE A 104 -17.37 -2.96 1.99
C PHE A 104 -17.57 -2.71 0.49
N MET A 105 -17.20 -1.56 -0.02
CA MET A 105 -17.41 -1.23 -1.44
C MET A 105 -16.81 -2.30 -2.37
N GLY A 106 -17.69 -2.95 -3.17
CA GLY A 106 -17.36 -4.04 -4.09
C GLY A 106 -17.06 -5.39 -3.43
N ARG A 107 -17.40 -5.54 -2.13
CA ARG A 107 -17.33 -6.79 -1.36
C ARG A 107 -18.44 -6.90 -0.31
N GLU A 108 -19.60 -6.34 -0.65
CA GLU A 108 -20.73 -6.24 0.25
C GLU A 108 -21.21 -7.60 0.74
N ILE A 109 -21.50 -7.70 2.05
CA ILE A 109 -22.07 -8.91 2.65
C ILE A 109 -23.56 -8.96 2.31
N ARG A 110 -24.00 -10.07 1.74
CA ARG A 110 -25.39 -10.32 1.43
C ARG A 110 -26.03 -11.18 2.48
N LYS A 111 -27.34 -10.99 2.71
CA LYS A 111 -28.13 -11.83 3.61
C LYS A 111 -28.06 -13.32 3.18
N PRO A 112 -28.14 -14.26 4.11
CA PRO A 112 -28.21 -15.68 3.77
C PRO A 112 -29.52 -16.04 3.05
N GLY A 113 -29.51 -17.17 2.36
CA GLY A 113 -30.68 -17.76 1.70
C GLY A 113 -31.17 -16.99 0.46
N PHE A 114 -32.46 -17.08 0.20
CA PHE A 114 -33.13 -16.52 -0.99
C PHE A 114 -32.97 -14.99 -1.11
N MET A 115 -33.10 -14.28 0.03
CA MET A 115 -33.01 -12.81 0.11
C MET A 115 -31.63 -12.29 -0.41
N GLY A 116 -30.55 -12.96 -0.07
CA GLY A 116 -29.21 -12.56 -0.53
C GLY A 116 -28.84 -13.11 -1.89
N LYS A 117 -29.24 -14.35 -2.22
CA LYS A 117 -28.86 -14.99 -3.49
C LYS A 117 -29.65 -14.43 -4.67
N VAL A 118 -30.96 -14.26 -4.52
CA VAL A 118 -31.85 -13.85 -5.61
C VAL A 118 -32.12 -12.34 -5.56
N LEU A 119 -32.56 -11.81 -4.42
CA LEU A 119 -32.89 -10.37 -4.27
C LEU A 119 -31.67 -9.50 -4.03
N ARG A 120 -30.47 -10.09 -3.89
CA ARG A 120 -29.18 -9.39 -3.64
C ARG A 120 -29.23 -8.44 -2.44
N GLN A 121 -30.08 -8.72 -1.45
CA GLN A 121 -30.24 -7.87 -0.28
C GLN A 121 -28.98 -7.89 0.59
N LEU A 122 -28.50 -6.70 0.97
CA LEU A 122 -27.30 -6.55 1.80
C LEU A 122 -27.60 -6.85 3.26
N ASP A 123 -26.62 -7.44 3.95
CA ASP A 123 -26.61 -7.62 5.41
C ASP A 123 -25.91 -6.44 6.07
N ARG A 124 -26.59 -5.28 6.11
CA ARG A 124 -26.05 -4.07 6.73
C ARG A 124 -25.63 -4.23 8.17
N PRO A 125 -26.41 -4.91 9.05
CA PRO A 125 -26.00 -5.12 10.43
C PRO A 125 -24.66 -5.88 10.55
N ALA A 126 -24.43 -6.90 9.72
CA ALA A 126 -23.17 -7.64 9.70
C ALA A 126 -22.01 -6.75 9.22
N MET A 127 -22.22 -5.95 8.18
CA MET A 127 -21.25 -5.00 7.65
C MET A 127 -20.89 -3.93 8.70
N GLU A 128 -21.88 -3.34 9.36
CA GLU A 128 -21.70 -2.31 10.39
C GLU A 128 -20.94 -2.86 11.61
N LYS A 129 -21.31 -4.06 12.06
CA LYS A 129 -20.61 -4.73 13.17
C LYS A 129 -19.14 -4.95 12.83
N PHE A 130 -18.87 -5.58 11.70
CA PHE A 130 -17.49 -5.83 11.24
C PHE A 130 -16.68 -4.54 11.13
N ALA A 131 -17.24 -3.50 10.50
CA ALA A 131 -16.56 -2.21 10.34
C ALA A 131 -16.24 -1.58 11.70
N ARG A 132 -17.17 -1.61 12.65
CA ARG A 132 -16.96 -1.11 14.02
C ARG A 132 -15.85 -1.87 14.73
N ASP A 133 -15.90 -3.20 14.67
CA ASP A 133 -14.89 -4.05 15.31
C ASP A 133 -13.49 -3.74 14.75
N LYS A 134 -13.35 -3.63 13.41
CA LYS A 134 -12.07 -3.34 12.76
C LYS A 134 -11.53 -1.93 13.06
N LEU A 135 -12.38 -0.92 13.09
CA LEU A 135 -11.97 0.44 13.47
C LEU A 135 -11.57 0.49 14.96
N SER A 136 -12.29 -0.20 15.82
CA SER A 136 -11.96 -0.31 17.25
C SER A 136 -10.61 -0.99 17.48
N GLU A 137 -10.36 -2.13 16.79
CA GLU A 137 -9.08 -2.84 16.84
C GLU A 137 -7.88 -1.95 16.46
N LEU A 138 -8.07 -0.98 15.58
CA LEU A 138 -7.05 -0.05 15.12
C LEU A 138 -7.03 1.28 15.90
N GLY A 139 -7.76 1.36 17.02
CA GLY A 139 -7.79 2.55 17.86
C GLY A 139 -8.48 3.78 17.24
N LEU A 140 -9.23 3.59 16.14
CA LEU A 140 -9.93 4.65 15.42
C LEU A 140 -11.30 4.98 16.07
N MET A 141 -11.35 5.03 17.39
CA MET A 141 -12.56 5.32 18.19
C MET A 141 -13.05 6.78 18.10
N THR A 142 -12.32 7.66 17.43
CA THR A 142 -12.72 9.07 17.25
C THR A 142 -13.85 9.26 16.24
N VAL A 143 -14.31 8.18 15.61
CA VAL A 143 -15.46 8.15 14.71
C VAL A 143 -16.73 8.06 15.54
N GLN A 144 -17.57 9.10 15.52
CA GLN A 144 -18.78 9.17 16.33
C GLN A 144 -19.83 8.10 15.97
N SER A 145 -19.94 7.77 14.67
CA SER A 145 -20.86 6.76 14.17
C SER A 145 -20.34 6.11 12.91
N ILE A 146 -20.42 4.79 12.84
CA ILE A 146 -20.06 4.01 11.66
C ILE A 146 -20.98 4.31 10.44
N ASN A 147 -22.16 4.84 10.71
CA ASN A 147 -23.16 5.18 9.72
C ASN A 147 -23.07 6.62 9.22
N GLN A 148 -22.15 7.44 9.75
CA GLN A 148 -21.94 8.79 9.23
C GLN A 148 -21.30 8.76 7.84
N ALA A 149 -21.65 9.75 7.01
CA ALA A 149 -21.08 9.92 5.68
C ALA A 149 -19.59 10.28 5.75
N VAL A 150 -18.78 9.71 4.86
CA VAL A 150 -17.32 9.92 4.84
C VAL A 150 -16.96 11.39 4.61
N GLU A 151 -17.76 12.16 3.89
CA GLU A 151 -17.54 13.60 3.70
C GLU A 151 -17.53 14.42 5.00
N THR A 152 -18.19 13.93 6.06
CA THR A 152 -18.22 14.60 7.38
C THR A 152 -16.94 14.39 8.19
N LEU A 153 -16.05 13.51 7.75
CA LEU A 153 -14.79 13.19 8.39
C LEU A 153 -13.71 14.23 8.08
N SER A 154 -12.80 14.46 9.03
CA SER A 154 -11.56 15.20 8.74
C SER A 154 -10.67 14.41 7.76
N GLY A 155 -9.69 15.09 7.14
CA GLY A 155 -8.73 14.43 6.24
C GLY A 155 -8.02 13.24 6.90
N GLY A 156 -7.52 13.42 8.13
CA GLY A 156 -6.86 12.35 8.87
C GLY A 156 -7.80 11.20 9.25
N GLN A 157 -9.07 11.49 9.58
CA GLN A 157 -10.07 10.45 9.84
C GLN A 157 -10.39 9.65 8.57
N ARG A 158 -10.57 10.33 7.43
CA ARG A 158 -10.74 9.64 6.14
C ARG A 158 -9.57 8.73 5.81
N GLN A 159 -8.35 9.23 5.99
CA GLN A 159 -7.13 8.43 5.79
C GLN A 159 -7.11 7.21 6.73
N GLY A 160 -7.43 7.40 8.01
CA GLY A 160 -7.54 6.31 8.97
C GLY A 160 -8.54 5.23 8.54
N VAL A 161 -9.73 5.62 8.07
CA VAL A 161 -10.74 4.69 7.54
C VAL A 161 -10.22 3.93 6.30
N ALA A 162 -9.48 4.61 5.40
CA ALA A 162 -8.90 3.95 4.23
C ALA A 162 -7.83 2.91 4.62
N VAL A 163 -6.96 3.24 5.57
CA VAL A 163 -5.97 2.30 6.10
C VAL A 163 -6.66 1.14 6.82
N ALA A 164 -7.69 1.42 7.64
CA ALA A 164 -8.46 0.38 8.32
C ALA A 164 -9.15 -0.56 7.35
N ARG A 165 -9.73 -0.03 6.27
CA ARG A 165 -10.31 -0.83 5.18
C ARG A 165 -9.27 -1.76 4.57
N ALA A 166 -8.10 -1.26 4.22
CA ALA A 166 -7.02 -2.07 3.68
C ALA A 166 -6.58 -3.15 4.67
N ALA A 167 -6.31 -2.78 5.94
CA ALA A 167 -5.88 -3.71 6.98
C ALA A 167 -6.93 -4.79 7.33
N ALA A 168 -8.23 -4.48 7.18
CA ALA A 168 -9.31 -5.42 7.45
C ALA A 168 -9.38 -6.57 6.42
N PHE A 169 -8.89 -6.35 5.21
CA PHE A 169 -9.03 -7.31 4.11
C PHE A 169 -7.69 -7.80 3.54
N ALA A 170 -6.59 -7.15 3.86
CA ALA A 170 -5.27 -7.61 3.45
C ALA A 170 -4.93 -8.94 4.12
N SER A 171 -4.52 -9.91 3.33
CA SER A 171 -3.97 -11.18 3.81
C SER A 171 -2.54 -11.44 3.33
N LYS A 172 -2.06 -10.64 2.36
CA LYS A 172 -0.69 -10.70 1.85
C LYS A 172 0.10 -9.46 2.23
N PHE A 173 -0.27 -8.31 1.70
CA PHE A 173 0.38 -7.03 2.02
C PHE A 173 -0.51 -5.84 1.63
N ILE A 174 -0.12 -4.66 2.10
CA ILE A 174 -0.79 -3.40 1.77
C ILE A 174 0.18 -2.49 1.02
N ILE A 175 -0.31 -1.83 -0.02
CA ILE A 175 0.38 -0.73 -0.67
C ILE A 175 -0.25 0.58 -0.19
N MET A 176 0.56 1.52 0.26
CA MET A 176 0.12 2.85 0.69
C MET A 176 0.83 3.91 -0.16
N ASP A 177 0.07 4.58 -1.01
CA ASP A 177 0.59 5.63 -1.89
C ASP A 177 0.36 7.00 -1.27
N GLU A 178 1.43 7.64 -0.82
CA GLU A 178 1.45 8.96 -0.17
C GLU A 178 0.43 9.12 0.97
N PRO A 179 0.37 8.24 1.98
CA PRO A 179 -0.71 8.20 2.96
C PRO A 179 -0.75 9.41 3.88
N THR A 180 0.28 10.22 3.93
CA THR A 180 0.34 11.44 4.75
C THR A 180 0.31 12.74 3.92
N ALA A 181 0.13 12.64 2.59
CA ALA A 181 0.04 13.81 1.73
C ALA A 181 -1.19 14.66 2.09
N ALA A 182 -1.02 15.97 2.06
CA ALA A 182 -2.06 16.96 2.37
C ALA A 182 -2.67 16.88 3.78
N LEU A 183 -1.99 16.21 4.73
CA LEU A 183 -2.38 16.17 6.14
C LEU A 183 -1.54 17.13 6.98
N GLY A 184 -2.14 17.67 8.06
CA GLY A 184 -1.41 18.42 9.07
C GLY A 184 -0.47 17.52 9.88
N VAL A 185 0.42 18.15 10.67
CA VAL A 185 1.44 17.42 11.45
C VAL A 185 0.83 16.40 12.42
N LYS A 186 -0.26 16.77 13.11
CA LYS A 186 -0.93 15.88 14.07
C LYS A 186 -1.61 14.70 13.38
N GLU A 187 -2.26 14.95 12.26
CA GLU A 187 -2.93 13.93 11.47
C GLU A 187 -1.92 12.96 10.85
N SER A 188 -0.82 13.48 10.29
CA SER A 188 0.26 12.66 9.74
C SER A 188 0.85 11.72 10.80
N ARG A 189 1.12 12.22 12.01
CA ARG A 189 1.64 11.39 13.10
C ARG A 189 0.68 10.24 13.44
N ARG A 190 -0.63 10.51 13.54
CA ARG A 190 -1.63 9.44 13.77
C ARG A 190 -1.65 8.38 12.66
N VAL A 191 -1.51 8.80 11.41
CA VAL A 191 -1.44 7.87 10.27
C VAL A 191 -0.16 7.03 10.34
N LEU A 192 0.99 7.61 10.71
CA LEU A 192 2.24 6.86 10.89
C LEU A 192 2.15 5.85 12.04
N GLU A 193 1.53 6.22 13.17
CA GLU A 193 1.26 5.29 14.26
C GLU A 193 0.38 4.12 13.78
N LEU A 194 -0.70 4.41 13.03
CA LEU A 194 -1.56 3.40 12.46
C LEU A 194 -0.82 2.46 11.49
N ILE A 195 0.11 2.97 10.69
CA ILE A 195 0.95 2.17 9.80
C ILE A 195 1.82 1.20 10.61
N LYS A 196 2.42 1.68 11.72
CA LYS A 196 3.19 0.83 12.64
C LYS A 196 2.32 -0.25 13.30
N ASP A 197 1.10 0.09 13.69
CA ASP A 197 0.15 -0.87 14.27
C ASP A 197 -0.26 -1.96 13.27
N VAL A 198 -0.48 -1.60 12.01
CA VAL A 198 -0.75 -2.56 10.93
C VAL A 198 0.43 -3.50 10.72
N LYS A 199 1.66 -2.98 10.67
CA LYS A 199 2.89 -3.80 10.63
C LYS A 199 3.00 -4.74 11.84
N ALA A 200 2.74 -4.23 13.05
CA ALA A 200 2.83 -5.02 14.29
C ALA A 200 1.86 -6.22 14.30
N ARG A 201 0.81 -6.19 13.48
CA ARG A 201 -0.11 -7.32 13.24
C ARG A 201 0.40 -8.32 12.21
N GLY A 202 1.64 -8.15 11.73
CA GLY A 202 2.27 -9.04 10.78
C GLY A 202 1.91 -8.77 9.32
N ILE A 203 1.24 -7.66 8.99
CA ILE A 203 0.89 -7.30 7.62
C ILE A 203 2.05 -6.48 7.01
N PRO A 204 2.74 -6.99 5.97
CA PRO A 204 3.80 -6.25 5.29
C PRO A 204 3.24 -5.04 4.53
N ILE A 205 4.05 -3.98 4.42
CA ILE A 205 3.60 -2.73 3.81
C ILE A 205 4.61 -2.22 2.79
N ILE A 206 4.13 -1.85 1.60
CA ILE A 206 4.85 -1.01 0.65
C ILE A 206 4.39 0.42 0.89
N LEU A 207 5.30 1.29 1.30
CA LEU A 207 5.03 2.69 1.56
C LEU A 207 5.68 3.56 0.48
N ILE A 208 4.89 4.21 -0.38
CA ILE A 208 5.41 5.23 -1.28
C ILE A 208 5.29 6.57 -0.58
N SER A 209 6.39 7.27 -0.44
CA SER A 209 6.38 8.64 0.08
C SER A 209 7.57 9.44 -0.39
N HIS A 210 7.37 10.74 -0.56
CA HIS A 210 8.43 11.73 -0.77
C HIS A 210 8.80 12.48 0.52
N ASN A 211 8.06 12.24 1.61
CA ASN A 211 8.34 12.83 2.94
C ASN A 211 9.40 12.01 3.67
N MET A 212 10.66 12.38 3.49
CA MET A 212 11.80 11.64 4.04
C MET A 212 11.76 11.46 5.57
N PRO A 213 11.41 12.48 6.39
CA PRO A 213 11.20 12.28 7.83
C PRO A 213 10.22 11.15 8.15
N HIS A 214 9.10 11.05 7.45
CA HIS A 214 8.11 9.99 7.66
C HIS A 214 8.65 8.62 7.22
N VAL A 215 9.37 8.58 6.10
CA VAL A 215 10.01 7.35 5.61
C VAL A 215 10.99 6.81 6.66
N PHE A 216 11.90 7.66 7.15
CA PHE A 216 12.92 7.28 8.13
C PHE A 216 12.32 6.91 9.50
N GLU A 217 11.12 7.40 9.81
CA GLU A 217 10.43 7.07 11.06
C GLU A 217 9.82 5.66 11.06
N VAL A 218 9.37 5.16 9.91
CA VAL A 218 8.55 3.93 9.88
C VAL A 218 9.15 2.78 9.06
N ALA A 219 10.04 3.05 8.09
CA ALA A 219 10.55 2.04 7.19
C ALA A 219 11.60 1.14 7.84
N ASP A 220 11.57 -0.15 7.52
CA ASP A 220 12.65 -1.10 7.84
C ASP A 220 13.72 -1.11 6.74
N ARG A 221 13.30 -0.94 5.49
CA ARG A 221 14.17 -0.82 4.32
C ARG A 221 13.63 0.27 3.39
N ILE A 222 14.53 0.90 2.66
CA ILE A 222 14.21 1.94 1.68
C ILE A 222 14.69 1.49 0.31
N HIS A 223 13.75 1.28 -0.60
CA HIS A 223 13.99 1.02 -2.02
C HIS A 223 14.10 2.35 -2.74
N ILE A 224 15.27 2.66 -3.26
CA ILE A 224 15.53 3.87 -4.04
C ILE A 224 15.30 3.56 -5.51
N HIS A 225 14.28 4.21 -6.08
CA HIS A 225 13.88 4.04 -7.49
C HIS A 225 14.25 5.26 -8.30
N ARG A 226 15.01 5.08 -9.39
CA ARG A 226 15.49 6.17 -10.23
C ARG A 226 15.47 5.77 -11.70
N LEU A 227 14.94 6.66 -12.57
CA LEU A 227 14.91 6.46 -14.03
C LEU A 227 14.35 5.08 -14.45
N GLY A 228 13.28 4.64 -13.80
CA GLY A 228 12.63 3.36 -14.09
C GLY A 228 13.31 2.13 -13.51
N LYS A 229 14.41 2.26 -12.76
CA LYS A 229 15.20 1.15 -12.20
C LYS A 229 15.26 1.19 -10.68
N ARG A 230 15.49 0.03 -10.08
CA ARG A 230 15.98 -0.03 -8.70
C ARG A 230 17.44 0.41 -8.68
N LEU A 231 17.73 1.53 -8.04
CA LEU A 231 19.10 1.97 -7.84
C LEU A 231 19.78 1.10 -6.77
N CYS A 232 19.18 1.05 -5.59
CA CYS A 232 19.63 0.22 -4.46
C CYS A 232 18.50 0.07 -3.44
N THR A 233 18.73 -0.78 -2.44
CA THR A 233 17.90 -0.87 -1.24
C THR A 233 18.80 -0.68 -0.02
N VAL A 234 18.40 0.24 0.88
CA VAL A 234 19.21 0.65 2.03
C VAL A 234 18.45 0.46 3.35
N ASP A 235 19.20 0.30 4.43
CA ASP A 235 18.70 0.29 5.79
C ASP A 235 18.70 1.74 6.33
N PRO A 236 17.55 2.30 6.74
CA PRO A 236 17.46 3.68 7.24
C PRO A 236 18.33 3.93 8.49
N ASN A 237 18.72 2.88 9.22
CA ASN A 237 19.62 3.01 10.38
C ASN A 237 21.10 3.10 9.99
N LYS A 238 21.44 2.80 8.73
CA LYS A 238 22.83 2.76 8.23
C LYS A 238 23.14 3.88 7.26
N ILE A 239 22.15 4.66 6.84
CA ILE A 239 22.32 5.77 5.91
C ILE A 239 21.73 7.05 6.49
N SER A 240 22.33 8.19 6.20
CA SER A 240 21.73 9.47 6.54
C SER A 240 20.59 9.84 5.57
N MET A 241 19.62 10.63 6.05
CA MET A 241 18.54 11.14 5.20
C MET A 241 19.08 11.94 4.01
N SER A 242 20.17 12.72 4.22
CA SER A 242 20.82 13.50 3.16
C SER A 242 21.45 12.61 2.10
N ASP A 243 22.08 11.49 2.50
CA ASP A 243 22.64 10.52 1.54
C ASP A 243 21.56 9.81 0.75
N ALA A 244 20.45 9.40 1.40
CA ALA A 244 19.32 8.80 0.69
C ALA A 244 18.71 9.74 -0.36
N VAL A 245 18.60 11.04 -0.04
CA VAL A 245 18.17 12.06 -1.00
C VAL A 245 19.22 12.24 -2.10
N ALA A 246 20.51 12.24 -1.78
CA ALA A 246 21.58 12.36 -2.78
C ALA A 246 21.59 11.18 -3.76
N LEU A 247 21.38 9.95 -3.29
CA LEU A 247 21.19 8.76 -4.13
C LEU A 247 19.94 8.90 -5.01
N MET A 248 18.82 9.32 -4.42
CA MET A 248 17.55 9.48 -5.12
C MET A 248 17.67 10.48 -6.28
N THR A 249 18.34 11.61 -6.07
CA THR A 249 18.53 12.67 -7.09
C THR A 249 19.71 12.42 -8.02
N GLY A 250 20.58 11.46 -7.69
CA GLY A 250 21.80 11.15 -8.45
C GLY A 250 22.97 12.08 -8.19
N ALA A 251 22.94 12.82 -7.08
CA ALA A 251 24.08 13.57 -6.58
C ALA A 251 25.16 12.66 -5.94
N LYS A 252 24.78 11.42 -5.61
CA LYS A 252 25.67 10.37 -5.14
C LYS A 252 25.35 9.07 -5.89
N GLU A 253 26.36 8.25 -6.19
CA GLU A 253 26.18 6.90 -6.70
C GLU A 253 26.25 5.90 -5.53
N PRO A 254 25.56 4.73 -5.63
CA PRO A 254 25.60 3.72 -4.57
C PRO A 254 26.99 3.13 -4.43
N ASP A 255 27.46 3.01 -3.21
CA ASP A 255 28.70 2.26 -2.90
C ASP A 255 28.43 0.77 -3.11
N GLY A 256 29.44 0.00 -3.59
CA GLY A 256 29.29 -1.41 -4.02
C GLY A 256 28.71 -2.38 -2.98
N HIS A 257 28.54 -1.95 -1.72
CA HIS A 257 27.91 -2.71 -0.64
C HIS A 257 26.39 -2.48 -0.53
N GLU A 258 25.81 -1.50 -1.22
CA GLU A 258 24.40 -1.13 -1.16
C GLU A 258 23.51 -1.98 -2.11
N HIS A 259 24.14 -2.79 -3.00
CA HIS A 259 23.43 -3.68 -3.93
C HIS A 259 22.96 -5.01 -3.32
N ALA A 260 23.37 -5.36 -2.11
CA ALA A 260 23.27 -6.70 -1.52
C ALA A 260 22.28 -6.80 -0.32
N ALA A 261 21.30 -5.91 -0.20
CA ALA A 261 20.36 -5.97 0.92
C ALA A 261 18.94 -6.40 0.47
#